data_d0bd35a1a595bd104d4f9820f7eb030d
#
_entry.id   d0bd35a1a595bd104d4f9820f7eb030d
#
_cell.length_a   1.000
_cell.length_b   1.000
_cell.length_c   1.000
_cell.angle_alpha   90.00
_cell.angle_beta   90.00
_cell.angle_gamma   90.00
#
_symmetry.space_group_name_H-M   'P 1'
#
loop_
_entity.id
_entity.type
_entity.pdbx_description
1 polymer ?
#
loop_
_entity_poly.entity_id
_entity_poly.type
_entity_poly.pdbx_seq_one_letter_code
_entity_poly.pdbx_strand_id
1 'polypeptide(L)'
;MTEPFLKPKRKNPLARTTQPLLPPQARSRKAHGLTLAAATGRFMLQCCGECGRYTYPAREACPNCLSSDLPFREAPTGGLLLSETRIEVTSDPYFREHMPWRTGLVQLDCGPIAVVHLHGDCGGLGSRLKLSLQLDRAGQAVFFAKPVSETPHMEDDPQWCEMTADPKHRRVLITDGRSPLALPLAQALGKAGAAKIFVGVTDRWKPFDQQASLEAIEGVEFLDLDLTSERSVQELSMDIGAKVEILINTADHVRPAHLFDVGAANIAREAMDHTVMGLMRLAQAFGPVMRSRGADGAAGAVAWVNVLSVHGLSNAPQSGVHSAAHAACLSLSQWLRTELRPGGIRVINAFAGPLDTEWFQTVPPPKVVPRALADAVLDGLKCGLEDIYVGDVAKDIEARLFDNPKAVEREAGQ
;
A
#
# COMPACT_ATOMS: atom_id res chain seq x y z
N MET A 1 8.00 0.05 -27.44
CA MET A 1 8.17 -1.04 -26.45
C MET A 1 8.99 -0.49 -25.31
N THR A 2 8.54 -0.71 -24.09
CA THR A 2 9.22 -0.26 -22.87
C THR A 2 10.55 -1.01 -22.71
N GLU A 3 11.60 -0.27 -22.39
CA GLU A 3 12.91 -0.86 -22.09
C GLU A 3 12.93 -1.41 -20.66
N PRO A 4 13.67 -2.50 -20.38
CA PRO A 4 13.77 -3.04 -19.04
C PRO A 4 14.41 -2.03 -18.07
N PHE A 5 13.86 -1.91 -16.87
CA PHE A 5 14.39 -1.04 -15.83
C PHE A 5 15.74 -1.58 -15.34
N LEU A 6 16.79 -0.85 -15.64
CA LEU A 6 18.14 -1.23 -15.22
C LEU A 6 18.34 -0.98 -13.74
N LYS A 7 19.16 -1.82 -13.09
CA LYS A 7 19.51 -1.64 -11.67
C LYS A 7 20.02 -0.22 -11.43
N PRO A 8 19.36 0.59 -10.59
CA PRO A 8 19.76 1.98 -10.38
C PRO A 8 21.13 2.07 -9.71
N LYS A 9 21.91 3.07 -10.10
CA LYS A 9 23.15 3.42 -9.39
C LYS A 9 22.79 3.93 -8.00
N ARG A 10 23.49 3.44 -6.98
CA ARG A 10 23.28 3.91 -5.60
C ARG A 10 23.77 5.35 -5.45
N LYS A 11 23.04 6.16 -4.68
CA LYS A 11 23.40 7.52 -4.37
C LYS A 11 24.75 7.57 -3.66
N ASN A 12 25.55 8.58 -3.99
CA ASN A 12 26.72 8.90 -3.20
C ASN A 12 26.28 9.34 -1.79
N PRO A 13 26.73 8.68 -0.70
CA PRO A 13 26.33 9.03 0.66
C PRO A 13 26.74 10.45 1.07
N LEU A 14 27.72 11.04 0.40
CA LEU A 14 28.15 12.42 0.63
C LEU A 14 27.32 13.46 -0.13
N ALA A 15 26.43 13.03 -1.04
CA ALA A 15 25.58 13.96 -1.76
C ALA A 15 24.48 14.51 -0.84
N ARG A 16 24.25 15.83 -0.93
CA ARG A 16 23.22 16.51 -0.13
C ARG A 16 21.84 15.94 -0.47
N THR A 17 21.07 15.57 0.56
CA THR A 17 19.68 15.14 0.42
C THR A 17 18.77 16.36 0.21
N THR A 18 17.85 16.26 -0.73
CA THR A 18 16.83 17.28 -1.00
C THR A 18 15.46 16.67 -0.72
N GLN A 19 14.42 17.50 -0.58
CA GLN A 19 13.05 17.00 -0.56
C GLN A 19 12.61 16.62 -1.97
N PRO A 20 11.79 15.55 -2.12
CA PRO A 20 11.27 15.18 -3.42
C PRO A 20 10.29 16.25 -3.92
N LEU A 21 10.25 16.43 -5.23
CA LEU A 21 9.15 17.12 -5.86
C LEU A 21 7.96 16.17 -5.95
N LEU A 22 6.78 16.70 -5.66
CA LEU A 22 5.53 15.95 -5.74
C LEU A 22 4.62 16.57 -6.80
N PRO A 23 3.72 15.79 -7.41
CA PRO A 23 2.72 16.31 -8.33
C PRO A 23 1.90 17.43 -7.70
N PRO A 24 1.46 18.44 -8.49
CA PRO A 24 0.68 19.56 -7.98
C PRO A 24 -0.67 19.09 -7.41
N GLN A 25 -1.07 19.65 -6.27
CA GLN A 25 -2.31 19.32 -5.58
C GLN A 25 -3.40 20.34 -5.93
N ALA A 26 -4.38 19.95 -6.74
CA ALA A 26 -5.51 20.80 -7.09
C ALA A 26 -6.76 19.96 -7.34
N ARG A 27 -7.38 19.43 -6.29
CA ARG A 27 -8.58 18.59 -6.41
C ARG A 27 -9.75 19.14 -5.60
N SER A 28 -10.97 19.03 -6.13
CA SER A 28 -12.18 19.36 -5.39
C SER A 28 -12.49 18.31 -4.31
N ARG A 29 -13.26 18.71 -3.29
CA ARG A 29 -13.72 17.77 -2.23
C ARG A 29 -14.49 16.57 -2.79
N LYS A 30 -15.25 16.77 -3.88
CA LYS A 30 -16.00 15.68 -4.53
C LYS A 30 -15.10 14.63 -5.19
N ALA A 31 -13.86 14.98 -5.50
CA ALA A 31 -12.90 14.03 -6.04
C ALA A 31 -12.37 13.01 -5.02
N HIS A 32 -12.63 13.19 -3.71
CA HIS A 32 -12.20 12.23 -2.68
C HIS A 32 -12.81 10.83 -2.85
N GLY A 33 -13.98 10.69 -3.51
CA GLY A 33 -14.51 9.38 -3.87
C GLY A 33 -13.61 8.64 -4.87
N LEU A 34 -12.94 9.37 -5.77
CA LEU A 34 -11.91 8.78 -6.66
C LEU A 34 -10.67 8.35 -5.88
N THR A 35 -10.29 9.11 -4.84
CA THR A 35 -9.13 8.76 -3.99
C THR A 35 -9.35 7.44 -3.26
N LEU A 36 -10.55 7.22 -2.69
CA LEU A 36 -10.89 5.95 -2.06
C LEU A 36 -10.84 4.78 -3.07
N ALA A 37 -11.40 4.98 -4.26
CA ALA A 37 -11.37 3.98 -5.32
C ALA A 37 -9.94 3.63 -5.74
N ALA A 38 -9.08 4.64 -5.94
CA ALA A 38 -7.67 4.45 -6.30
C ALA A 38 -6.88 3.76 -5.18
N ALA A 39 -7.12 4.14 -3.91
CA ALA A 39 -6.46 3.53 -2.75
C ALA A 39 -6.70 2.02 -2.62
N THR A 40 -7.88 1.55 -3.06
CA THR A 40 -8.29 0.15 -3.02
C THR A 40 -8.21 -0.57 -4.38
N GLY A 41 -7.68 0.10 -5.42
CA GLY A 41 -7.53 -0.48 -6.75
C GLY A 41 -8.84 -0.66 -7.54
N ARG A 42 -9.90 0.04 -7.15
CA ARG A 42 -11.22 -0.01 -7.82
C ARG A 42 -11.33 1.09 -8.87
N PHE A 43 -11.98 0.80 -9.98
CA PHE A 43 -12.25 1.81 -11.01
C PHE A 43 -13.69 2.31 -10.88
N MET A 44 -13.87 3.44 -10.18
CA MET A 44 -15.19 4.00 -9.86
C MET A 44 -15.33 5.42 -10.35
N LEU A 45 -16.51 5.75 -10.84
CA LEU A 45 -16.91 7.10 -11.26
C LEU A 45 -18.26 7.46 -10.66
N GLN A 46 -18.56 8.77 -10.59
CA GLN A 46 -19.92 9.18 -10.26
C GLN A 46 -20.90 8.71 -11.33
N CYS A 47 -21.95 8.02 -10.91
CA CYS A 47 -23.06 7.56 -11.74
C CYS A 47 -24.36 8.13 -11.21
N CYS A 48 -25.08 8.91 -12.01
CA CYS A 48 -26.33 9.54 -11.60
C CYS A 48 -27.39 8.48 -11.27
N GLY A 49 -27.98 8.54 -10.07
CA GLY A 49 -29.05 7.64 -9.66
C GLY A 49 -30.31 7.79 -10.48
N GLU A 50 -30.61 8.98 -10.99
CA GLU A 50 -31.80 9.29 -11.79
C GLU A 50 -31.67 8.88 -13.26
N CYS A 51 -30.61 9.31 -13.95
CA CYS A 51 -30.47 9.12 -15.41
C CYS A 51 -29.42 8.05 -15.80
N GLY A 52 -28.74 7.45 -14.85
CA GLY A 52 -27.76 6.37 -15.07
C GLY A 52 -26.46 6.80 -15.78
N ARG A 53 -26.26 8.09 -16.07
CA ARG A 53 -25.06 8.56 -16.77
C ARG A 53 -23.86 8.66 -15.82
N TYR A 54 -22.73 8.18 -16.28
CA TYR A 54 -21.44 8.42 -15.63
C TYR A 54 -20.94 9.84 -15.94
N THR A 55 -20.28 10.45 -14.95
CA THR A 55 -19.77 11.82 -15.07
C THR A 55 -18.31 11.91 -14.59
N TYR A 56 -17.53 12.73 -15.29
CA TYR A 56 -16.18 13.14 -14.91
C TYR A 56 -15.91 14.56 -15.48
N PRO A 57 -15.22 15.45 -14.77
CA PRO A 57 -14.75 15.33 -13.38
C PRO A 57 -15.89 15.24 -12.37
N ALA A 58 -15.56 14.88 -11.10
CA ALA A 58 -16.55 14.78 -10.04
C ALA A 58 -17.28 16.10 -9.80
N ARG A 59 -18.63 16.08 -9.68
CA ARG A 59 -19.52 17.23 -9.64
C ARG A 59 -20.52 17.15 -8.51
N GLU A 60 -21.15 18.28 -8.18
CA GLU A 60 -22.24 18.37 -7.19
C GLU A 60 -23.59 17.99 -7.77
N ALA A 61 -23.79 18.23 -9.08
CA ALA A 61 -25.02 17.91 -9.79
C ALA A 61 -24.74 17.27 -11.14
N CYS A 62 -25.65 16.40 -11.59
CA CYS A 62 -25.57 15.74 -12.87
C CYS A 62 -25.66 16.76 -14.02
N PRO A 63 -24.73 16.78 -14.97
CA PRO A 63 -24.78 17.73 -16.09
C PRO A 63 -25.92 17.45 -17.06
N ASN A 64 -26.58 16.30 -16.97
CA ASN A 64 -27.69 15.92 -17.88
C ASN A 64 -29.07 16.19 -17.29
N CYS A 65 -29.33 15.83 -16.02
CA CYS A 65 -30.67 15.93 -15.40
C CYS A 65 -30.68 16.80 -14.13
N LEU A 66 -29.56 17.41 -13.76
CA LEU A 66 -29.38 18.27 -12.60
C LEU A 66 -29.62 17.60 -11.24
N SER A 67 -29.81 16.29 -11.19
CA SER A 67 -29.91 15.52 -9.93
C SER A 67 -28.64 15.66 -9.09
N SER A 68 -28.78 15.77 -7.80
CA SER A 68 -27.69 15.75 -6.82
C SER A 68 -27.31 14.33 -6.33
N ASP A 69 -28.08 13.30 -6.76
CA ASP A 69 -27.81 11.90 -6.44
C ASP A 69 -26.71 11.36 -7.38
N LEU A 70 -25.46 11.50 -6.95
CA LEU A 70 -24.27 11.14 -7.73
C LEU A 70 -23.33 10.20 -6.91
N PRO A 71 -23.79 8.99 -6.57
CA PRO A 71 -22.93 8.00 -5.92
C PRO A 71 -21.79 7.56 -6.84
N PHE A 72 -20.66 7.15 -6.23
CA PHE A 72 -19.59 6.48 -6.96
C PHE A 72 -19.97 5.02 -7.19
N ARG A 73 -19.88 4.57 -8.44
CA ARG A 73 -20.16 3.19 -8.86
C ARG A 73 -19.04 2.66 -9.72
N GLU A 74 -18.85 1.34 -9.73
CA GLU A 74 -17.90 0.70 -10.62
C GLU A 74 -18.22 1.04 -12.10
N ALA A 75 -17.18 1.34 -12.85
CA ALA A 75 -17.28 1.69 -14.25
C ALA A 75 -16.42 0.76 -15.12
N PRO A 76 -16.80 0.57 -16.40
CA PRO A 76 -15.96 -0.14 -17.35
C PRO A 76 -14.57 0.50 -17.47
N THR A 77 -13.53 -0.35 -17.47
CA THR A 77 -12.13 0.09 -17.53
C THR A 77 -11.61 0.33 -18.93
N GLY A 78 -12.42 0.13 -19.96
CA GLY A 78 -12.05 0.34 -21.35
C GLY A 78 -12.18 1.78 -21.81
N GLY A 79 -11.40 2.17 -22.82
CA GLY A 79 -11.51 3.47 -23.46
C GLY A 79 -10.81 3.54 -24.81
N LEU A 80 -11.11 4.60 -25.56
CA LEU A 80 -10.55 4.89 -26.87
C LEU A 80 -9.67 6.15 -26.79
N LEU A 81 -8.43 6.08 -27.25
CA LEU A 81 -7.52 7.23 -27.29
C LEU A 81 -7.93 8.19 -28.40
N LEU A 82 -8.37 9.40 -28.03
CA LEU A 82 -8.81 10.45 -28.96
C LEU A 82 -7.69 11.37 -29.38
N SER A 83 -6.78 11.70 -28.46
CA SER A 83 -5.60 12.50 -28.72
C SER A 83 -4.51 12.20 -27.72
N GLU A 84 -3.27 12.44 -28.09
CA GLU A 84 -2.13 12.31 -27.21
C GLU A 84 -1.20 13.51 -27.32
N THR A 85 -0.46 13.73 -26.25
CA THR A 85 0.57 14.76 -26.18
C THR A 85 1.74 14.20 -25.41
N ARG A 86 2.94 14.38 -25.95
CA ARG A 86 4.20 14.15 -25.26
C ARG A 86 4.72 15.50 -24.79
N ILE A 87 4.72 15.70 -23.50
CA ILE A 87 5.17 16.94 -22.89
C ILE A 87 6.69 16.87 -22.77
N GLU A 88 7.40 17.74 -23.48
CA GLU A 88 8.86 17.83 -23.46
C GLU A 88 9.37 19.00 -22.61
N VAL A 89 8.53 20.00 -22.35
CA VAL A 89 8.88 21.18 -21.56
C VAL A 89 7.69 21.58 -20.69
N THR A 90 7.96 21.86 -19.42
CA THR A 90 6.95 22.32 -18.47
C THR A 90 7.57 23.28 -17.43
N SER A 91 6.76 24.19 -16.89
CA SER A 91 7.12 25.03 -15.76
C SER A 91 6.97 24.34 -14.42
N ASP A 92 6.19 23.25 -14.36
CA ASP A 92 5.99 22.49 -13.13
C ASP A 92 7.28 21.72 -12.75
N PRO A 93 7.81 21.91 -11.53
CA PRO A 93 9.07 21.31 -11.14
C PRO A 93 9.04 19.77 -11.12
N TYR A 94 7.94 19.16 -10.67
CA TYR A 94 7.81 17.70 -10.61
C TYR A 94 7.88 17.10 -12.03
N PHE A 95 7.02 17.55 -12.92
CA PHE A 95 6.99 17.02 -14.29
C PHE A 95 8.29 17.32 -15.04
N ARG A 96 8.97 18.44 -14.76
CA ARG A 96 10.26 18.77 -15.38
C ARG A 96 11.36 17.74 -15.07
N GLU A 97 11.35 17.14 -13.87
CA GLU A 97 12.30 16.09 -13.50
C GLU A 97 11.97 14.72 -14.11
N HIS A 98 10.72 14.54 -14.57
CA HIS A 98 10.23 13.26 -15.10
C HIS A 98 9.92 13.30 -16.61
N MET A 99 10.45 14.32 -17.30
CA MET A 99 10.26 14.44 -18.75
C MET A 99 11.04 13.41 -19.55
N PRO A 100 10.55 12.99 -20.72
CA PRO A 100 9.27 13.36 -21.32
C PRO A 100 8.08 12.68 -20.66
N TRP A 101 6.94 13.40 -20.54
CA TRP A 101 5.72 12.87 -19.91
C TRP A 101 4.60 12.73 -20.94
N ARG A 102 4.00 11.55 -21.05
CA ARG A 102 2.98 11.25 -22.04
C ARG A 102 1.58 11.31 -21.42
N THR A 103 0.70 12.09 -22.01
CA THR A 103 -0.71 12.23 -21.60
C THR A 103 -1.63 12.11 -22.80
N GLY A 104 -2.90 11.80 -22.57
CA GLY A 104 -3.89 11.74 -23.64
C GLY A 104 -5.29 12.07 -23.16
N LEU A 105 -6.19 12.33 -24.14
CA LEU A 105 -7.62 12.37 -23.93
C LEU A 105 -8.19 11.01 -24.33
N VAL A 106 -8.91 10.39 -23.41
CA VAL A 106 -9.54 9.09 -23.62
C VAL A 106 -11.04 9.20 -23.44
N GLN A 107 -11.79 8.75 -24.45
CA GLN A 107 -13.22 8.49 -24.35
C GLN A 107 -13.41 7.19 -23.57
N LEU A 108 -13.94 7.28 -22.35
CA LEU A 108 -14.26 6.12 -21.55
C LEU A 108 -15.47 5.37 -22.13
N ASP A 109 -15.50 4.05 -22.02
CA ASP A 109 -16.62 3.24 -22.51
C ASP A 109 -17.95 3.55 -21.81
N CYS A 110 -17.90 4.10 -20.60
CA CYS A 110 -19.07 4.59 -19.86
C CYS A 110 -19.50 6.01 -20.23
N GLY A 111 -18.83 6.69 -21.19
CA GLY A 111 -19.27 7.95 -21.79
C GLY A 111 -18.36 9.17 -21.57
N PRO A 112 -17.87 9.50 -20.38
CA PRO A 112 -17.06 10.71 -20.19
C PRO A 112 -15.73 10.68 -20.93
N ILE A 113 -15.19 11.87 -21.19
CA ILE A 113 -13.80 12.04 -21.67
C ILE A 113 -12.93 12.44 -20.48
N ALA A 114 -11.78 11.82 -20.35
CA ALA A 114 -10.82 12.10 -19.28
C ALA A 114 -9.41 12.35 -19.83
N VAL A 115 -8.68 13.24 -19.16
CA VAL A 115 -7.23 13.34 -19.32
C VAL A 115 -6.59 12.20 -18.54
N VAL A 116 -5.70 11.45 -19.16
CA VAL A 116 -5.05 10.29 -18.58
C VAL A 116 -3.52 10.34 -18.76
N HIS A 117 -2.79 9.77 -17.83
CA HIS A 117 -1.39 9.44 -18.04
C HIS A 117 -1.30 8.18 -18.90
N LEU A 118 -0.40 8.14 -19.86
CA LEU A 118 -0.28 7.05 -20.82
C LEU A 118 1.00 6.26 -20.57
N HIS A 119 0.85 4.96 -20.46
CA HIS A 119 1.98 4.02 -20.51
C HIS A 119 2.76 4.18 -21.84
N GLY A 120 4.09 4.01 -21.78
CA GLY A 120 4.94 4.15 -22.95
C GLY A 120 4.56 3.28 -24.14
N ASP A 121 3.99 2.12 -23.89
CA ASP A 121 3.58 1.15 -24.91
C ASP A 121 2.14 1.35 -25.42
N CYS A 122 1.42 2.36 -24.95
CA CYS A 122 0.12 2.69 -25.55
C CYS A 122 0.30 3.03 -27.02
N GLY A 123 -0.55 2.44 -27.87
CA GLY A 123 -0.59 2.77 -29.30
C GLY A 123 -0.98 4.23 -29.57
N GLY A 124 -0.94 4.64 -30.83
CA GLY A 124 -1.34 5.97 -31.26
C GLY A 124 -2.87 6.18 -31.27
N LEU A 125 -3.31 7.29 -31.87
CA LEU A 125 -4.73 7.68 -31.99
C LEU A 125 -5.62 6.52 -32.44
N GLY A 126 -6.77 6.39 -31.80
CA GLY A 126 -7.74 5.34 -32.10
C GLY A 126 -7.43 3.99 -31.43
N SER A 127 -6.36 3.89 -30.64
CA SER A 127 -6.05 2.66 -29.92
C SER A 127 -7.01 2.43 -28.75
N ARG A 128 -7.37 1.18 -28.53
CA ARG A 128 -8.10 0.74 -27.35
C ARG A 128 -7.15 0.62 -26.17
N LEU A 129 -7.58 1.14 -25.03
CA LEU A 129 -6.78 1.19 -23.80
C LEU A 129 -7.54 0.58 -22.64
N LYS A 130 -6.80 0.06 -21.66
CA LYS A 130 -7.29 -0.35 -20.35
C LYS A 130 -6.91 0.72 -19.33
N LEU A 131 -7.89 1.24 -18.61
CA LEU A 131 -7.71 2.30 -17.62
C LEU A 131 -7.72 1.75 -16.20
N SER A 132 -7.00 2.45 -15.34
CA SER A 132 -7.02 2.29 -13.89
C SER A 132 -7.06 3.64 -13.21
N LEU A 133 -7.56 3.70 -11.97
CA LEU A 133 -7.36 4.81 -11.07
C LEU A 133 -6.14 4.50 -10.22
N GLN A 134 -5.20 5.43 -10.17
CA GLN A 134 -3.98 5.32 -9.38
C GLN A 134 -3.88 6.49 -8.41
N LEU A 135 -3.19 6.30 -7.31
CA LEU A 135 -2.74 7.42 -6.49
C LEU A 135 -1.36 7.86 -6.98
N ASP A 136 -1.22 9.14 -7.28
CA ASP A 136 0.09 9.73 -7.53
C ASP A 136 0.92 9.83 -6.23
N ARG A 137 2.17 10.28 -6.33
CA ARG A 137 3.05 10.43 -5.14
C ARG A 137 2.56 11.47 -4.13
N ALA A 138 1.64 12.37 -4.54
CA ALA A 138 0.98 13.31 -3.64
C ALA A 138 -0.30 12.73 -2.99
N GLY A 139 -0.67 11.49 -3.33
CA GLY A 139 -1.87 10.81 -2.84
C GLY A 139 -3.15 11.26 -3.51
N GLN A 140 -3.10 11.81 -4.74
CA GLN A 140 -4.26 12.21 -5.50
C GLN A 140 -4.62 11.14 -6.54
N ALA A 141 -5.93 10.92 -6.73
CA ALA A 141 -6.40 10.02 -7.78
C ALA A 141 -6.18 10.60 -9.17
N VAL A 142 -5.53 9.82 -10.02
CA VAL A 142 -5.27 10.10 -11.43
C VAL A 142 -5.68 8.90 -12.28
N PHE A 143 -6.05 9.16 -13.55
CA PHE A 143 -6.25 8.09 -14.51
C PHE A 143 -4.92 7.68 -15.13
N PHE A 144 -4.69 6.39 -15.18
CA PHE A 144 -3.56 5.79 -15.89
C PHE A 144 -4.08 4.80 -16.91
N ALA A 145 -3.59 4.88 -18.14
CA ALA A 145 -3.99 4.00 -19.23
C ALA A 145 -2.82 3.13 -19.69
N LYS A 146 -3.10 1.85 -19.88
CA LYS A 146 -2.17 0.82 -20.39
C LYS A 146 -2.69 0.24 -21.70
N PRO A 147 -1.83 -0.41 -22.52
CA PRO A 147 -2.28 -1.25 -23.63
C PRO A 147 -3.26 -2.32 -23.12
N VAL A 148 -4.21 -2.73 -23.96
CA VAL A 148 -5.13 -3.85 -23.65
C VAL A 148 -4.35 -5.18 -23.62
N SER A 149 -3.37 -5.34 -24.52
CA SER A 149 -2.49 -6.51 -24.56
C SER A 149 -1.25 -6.26 -23.74
N GLU A 150 -0.81 -7.28 -23.00
CA GLU A 150 0.43 -7.22 -22.27
C GLU A 150 1.64 -7.08 -23.22
N THR A 151 2.57 -6.23 -22.84
CA THR A 151 3.84 -6.01 -23.54
C THR A 151 5.00 -6.37 -22.61
N PRO A 152 6.18 -6.75 -23.13
CA PRO A 152 7.34 -7.02 -22.27
C PRO A 152 7.70 -5.80 -21.42
N HIS A 153 8.01 -6.07 -20.14
CA HIS A 153 8.48 -5.06 -19.19
C HIS A 153 7.49 -3.90 -18.92
N MET A 154 6.17 -4.15 -18.99
CA MET A 154 5.17 -3.13 -18.71
C MET A 154 5.33 -2.50 -17.29
N GLU A 155 5.79 -3.29 -16.34
CA GLU A 155 6.04 -2.83 -14.98
C GLU A 155 7.22 -1.85 -14.87
N ASP A 156 8.10 -1.83 -15.86
CA ASP A 156 9.31 -0.99 -15.90
C ASP A 156 9.07 0.40 -16.54
N ASP A 157 7.85 0.69 -17.01
CA ASP A 157 7.52 1.99 -17.57
C ASP A 157 7.78 3.12 -16.57
N PRO A 158 8.53 4.17 -16.94
CA PRO A 158 8.90 5.24 -16.01
C PRO A 158 7.69 5.96 -15.39
N GLN A 159 6.61 6.20 -16.15
CA GLN A 159 5.42 6.85 -15.64
C GLN A 159 4.62 5.92 -14.72
N TRP A 160 4.61 4.61 -15.02
CA TRP A 160 4.00 3.62 -14.15
C TRP A 160 4.76 3.47 -12.84
N CYS A 161 6.09 3.51 -12.86
CA CYS A 161 6.94 3.44 -11.66
C CYS A 161 6.67 4.60 -10.69
N GLU A 162 6.22 5.78 -11.18
CA GLU A 162 5.81 6.89 -10.32
C GLU A 162 4.47 6.63 -9.58
N MET A 163 3.65 5.70 -10.07
CA MET A 163 2.37 5.32 -9.47
C MET A 163 2.47 4.12 -8.52
N THR A 164 3.63 3.49 -8.42
CA THR A 164 3.81 2.21 -7.72
C THR A 164 4.97 2.24 -6.72
N ALA A 165 5.11 1.14 -5.99
CA ALA A 165 6.24 0.90 -5.08
C ALA A 165 6.84 -0.49 -5.34
N ASP A 166 7.04 -0.85 -6.61
CA ASP A 166 7.57 -2.16 -7.00
C ASP A 166 8.88 -2.47 -6.24
N PRO A 167 9.02 -3.65 -5.61
CA PRO A 167 10.23 -4.03 -4.87
C PRO A 167 11.44 -4.36 -5.75
N LYS A 168 11.29 -4.42 -7.07
CA LYS A 168 12.37 -4.71 -8.00
C LYS A 168 13.58 -3.79 -7.79
N HIS A 169 14.74 -4.38 -7.57
CA HIS A 169 16.02 -3.72 -7.26
C HIS A 169 16.06 -2.92 -5.94
N ARG A 170 15.03 -3.03 -5.08
CA ARG A 170 14.95 -2.31 -3.81
C ARG A 170 15.44 -3.14 -2.63
N ARG A 171 15.79 -2.44 -1.55
CA ARG A 171 16.15 -3.05 -0.25
C ARG A 171 14.96 -2.95 0.68
N VAL A 172 14.52 -4.11 1.14
CA VAL A 172 13.29 -4.25 1.94
C VAL A 172 13.64 -4.67 3.36
N LEU A 173 12.99 -4.11 4.36
CA LEU A 173 13.04 -4.56 5.75
C LEU A 173 11.71 -5.25 6.11
N ILE A 174 11.77 -6.50 6.56
CA ILE A 174 10.68 -7.21 7.24
C ILE A 174 10.99 -7.15 8.74
N THR A 175 10.08 -6.63 9.57
CA THR A 175 10.38 -6.29 10.96
C THR A 175 10.38 -7.48 11.92
N ASP A 176 9.74 -8.61 11.58
CA ASP A 176 9.72 -9.80 12.43
C ASP A 176 9.91 -11.08 11.61
N GLY A 177 11.09 -11.68 11.72
CA GLY A 177 11.45 -12.94 11.08
C GLY A 177 10.79 -14.17 11.69
N ARG A 178 10.27 -14.06 12.91
CA ARG A 178 9.50 -15.13 13.59
C ARG A 178 8.02 -15.11 13.19
N SER A 179 7.56 -14.06 12.55
CA SER A 179 6.21 -13.99 12.00
C SER A 179 5.97 -15.08 10.96
N PRO A 180 4.80 -15.73 10.95
CA PRO A 180 4.44 -16.71 9.91
C PRO A 180 4.44 -16.10 8.49
N LEU A 181 4.47 -14.78 8.39
CA LEU A 181 4.52 -14.04 7.13
C LEU A 181 5.95 -13.84 6.61
N ALA A 182 6.98 -13.97 7.45
CA ALA A 182 8.36 -13.62 7.07
C ALA A 182 8.86 -14.44 5.88
N LEU A 183 8.71 -15.76 5.92
CA LEU A 183 9.14 -16.65 4.85
C LEU A 183 8.35 -16.42 3.54
N PRO A 184 7.01 -16.41 3.52
CA PRO A 184 6.25 -16.10 2.31
C PRO A 184 6.58 -14.74 1.71
N LEU A 185 6.75 -13.69 2.54
CA LEU A 185 7.14 -12.35 2.08
C LEU A 185 8.54 -12.36 1.47
N ALA A 186 9.52 -12.96 2.15
CA ALA A 186 10.89 -13.03 1.62
C ALA A 186 10.95 -13.77 0.28
N GLN A 187 10.21 -14.87 0.15
CA GLN A 187 10.10 -15.61 -1.11
C GLN A 187 9.44 -14.79 -2.23
N ALA A 188 8.36 -14.08 -1.92
CA ALA A 188 7.66 -13.23 -2.88
C ALA A 188 8.52 -12.04 -3.33
N LEU A 189 9.20 -11.38 -2.39
CA LEU A 189 10.12 -10.28 -2.66
C LEU A 189 11.35 -10.72 -3.47
N GLY A 190 11.93 -11.87 -3.13
CA GLY A 190 13.05 -12.43 -3.90
C GLY A 190 12.66 -12.72 -5.36
N LYS A 191 11.48 -13.34 -5.57
CA LYS A 191 10.92 -13.56 -6.93
C LYS A 191 10.63 -12.26 -7.68
N ALA A 192 10.25 -11.20 -6.97
CA ALA A 192 10.04 -9.89 -7.56
C ALA A 192 11.35 -9.12 -7.84
N GLY A 193 12.50 -9.71 -7.53
CA GLY A 193 13.81 -9.10 -7.83
C GLY A 193 14.25 -8.04 -6.82
N ALA A 194 13.83 -8.14 -5.55
CA ALA A 194 14.36 -7.30 -4.49
C ALA A 194 15.88 -7.45 -4.40
N ALA A 195 16.59 -6.34 -4.26
CA ALA A 195 18.07 -6.36 -4.25
C ALA A 195 18.65 -6.87 -2.92
N LYS A 196 17.91 -6.71 -1.83
CA LYS A 196 18.28 -7.13 -0.47
C LYS A 196 17.03 -7.21 0.39
N ILE A 197 16.95 -8.23 1.25
CA ILE A 197 15.85 -8.41 2.19
C ILE A 197 16.46 -8.50 3.58
N PHE A 198 16.32 -7.44 4.37
CA PHE A 198 16.66 -7.44 5.78
C PHE A 198 15.51 -8.05 6.57
N VAL A 199 15.81 -8.92 7.51
CA VAL A 199 14.82 -9.58 8.37
C VAL A 199 15.21 -9.34 9.83
N GLY A 200 14.40 -8.57 10.53
CA GLY A 200 14.56 -8.32 11.96
C GLY A 200 14.24 -9.57 12.77
N VAL A 201 15.05 -9.91 13.74
CA VAL A 201 14.83 -11.07 14.62
C VAL A 201 15.18 -10.71 16.05
N THR A 202 14.23 -10.88 16.94
CA THR A 202 14.49 -10.81 18.40
C THR A 202 15.20 -12.08 18.85
N ASP A 203 16.20 -11.93 19.73
CA ASP A 203 16.94 -13.07 20.28
C ASP A 203 17.51 -14.01 19.18
N ARG A 204 18.33 -13.49 18.26
CA ARG A 204 18.92 -14.27 17.14
C ARG A 204 19.61 -15.58 17.55
N TRP A 205 20.02 -15.67 18.79
CA TRP A 205 20.62 -16.90 19.37
C TRP A 205 19.61 -18.02 19.57
N LYS A 206 18.31 -17.72 19.61
CA LYS A 206 17.24 -18.71 19.69
C LYS A 206 16.81 -19.14 18.29
N PRO A 207 16.96 -20.41 17.90
CA PRO A 207 16.48 -20.89 16.61
C PRO A 207 14.95 -20.80 16.52
N PHE A 208 14.43 -20.73 15.30
CA PHE A 208 13.01 -20.74 14.99
C PHE A 208 12.72 -21.52 13.69
N ASP A 209 11.50 -22.04 13.56
CA ASP A 209 11.16 -23.09 12.58
C ASP A 209 11.45 -22.69 11.10
N GLN A 210 11.31 -21.43 10.74
CA GLN A 210 11.49 -20.96 9.35
C GLN A 210 12.91 -20.45 9.06
N GLN A 211 13.80 -20.46 10.05
CA GLN A 211 15.13 -19.83 9.95
C GLN A 211 15.93 -20.37 8.75
N ALA A 212 16.12 -21.68 8.68
CA ALA A 212 16.92 -22.29 7.61
C ALA A 212 16.35 -22.03 6.21
N SER A 213 15.02 -21.99 6.10
CA SER A 213 14.33 -21.66 4.83
C SER A 213 14.51 -20.20 4.42
N LEU A 214 14.54 -19.28 5.39
CA LEU A 214 14.81 -17.86 5.15
C LEU A 214 16.29 -17.65 4.78
N GLU A 215 17.23 -18.31 5.45
CA GLU A 215 18.67 -18.26 5.14
C GLU A 215 19.00 -18.77 3.74
N ALA A 216 18.21 -19.71 3.22
CA ALA A 216 18.38 -20.25 1.87
C ALA A 216 17.94 -19.29 0.75
N ILE A 217 17.24 -18.19 1.06
CA ILE A 217 16.82 -17.19 0.06
C ILE A 217 17.97 -16.24 -0.21
N GLU A 218 18.37 -16.13 -1.46
CA GLU A 218 19.41 -15.18 -1.89
C GLU A 218 19.03 -13.75 -1.54
N GLY A 219 19.98 -13.02 -0.96
CA GLY A 219 19.78 -11.62 -0.58
C GLY A 219 19.14 -11.41 0.80
N VAL A 220 18.73 -12.44 1.52
CA VAL A 220 18.26 -12.34 2.91
C VAL A 220 19.43 -12.10 3.86
N GLU A 221 19.21 -11.22 4.84
CA GLU A 221 20.15 -10.94 5.92
C GLU A 221 19.39 -10.71 7.22
N PHE A 222 19.73 -11.50 8.27
CA PHE A 222 19.15 -11.32 9.60
C PHE A 222 19.84 -10.22 10.39
N LEU A 223 19.02 -9.39 11.02
CA LEU A 223 19.47 -8.28 11.87
C LEU A 223 18.77 -8.36 13.24
N ASP A 224 19.47 -7.92 14.29
CA ASP A 224 18.88 -7.87 15.62
C ASP A 224 17.83 -6.74 15.67
N LEU A 225 16.59 -7.11 16.00
CA LEU A 225 15.48 -6.18 16.16
C LEU A 225 14.52 -6.68 17.22
N ASP A 226 14.45 -5.94 18.32
CA ASP A 226 13.43 -6.08 19.35
C ASP A 226 12.55 -4.82 19.36
N LEU A 227 11.31 -4.95 18.93
CA LEU A 227 10.35 -3.85 18.84
C LEU A 227 9.89 -3.33 20.20
N THR A 228 10.10 -4.09 21.29
CA THR A 228 9.82 -3.64 22.64
C THR A 228 10.96 -2.79 23.23
N SER A 229 12.13 -2.80 22.60
CA SER A 229 13.31 -2.04 22.99
C SER A 229 13.55 -0.84 22.06
N GLU A 230 13.35 0.37 22.57
CA GLU A 230 13.65 1.61 21.84
C GLU A 230 15.10 1.64 21.35
N ARG A 231 16.02 1.19 22.21
CA ARG A 231 17.46 1.13 21.88
C ARG A 231 17.72 0.23 20.69
N SER A 232 17.14 -0.98 20.66
CA SER A 232 17.32 -1.93 19.56
C SER A 232 16.85 -1.35 18.23
N VAL A 233 15.67 -0.71 18.23
CA VAL A 233 15.11 -0.07 17.03
C VAL A 233 15.98 1.09 16.56
N GLN A 234 16.48 1.93 17.46
CA GLN A 234 17.36 3.04 17.13
C GLN A 234 18.72 2.56 16.58
N GLU A 235 19.37 1.58 17.21
CA GLU A 235 20.65 1.02 16.74
C GLU A 235 20.49 0.43 15.33
N LEU A 236 19.42 -0.33 15.07
CA LEU A 236 19.14 -0.84 13.73
C LEU A 236 18.91 0.28 12.72
N SER A 237 18.16 1.33 13.08
CA SER A 237 17.93 2.46 12.19
C SER A 237 19.23 3.21 11.86
N MET A 238 20.17 3.34 12.79
CA MET A 238 21.48 3.93 12.54
C MET A 238 22.31 3.12 11.53
N ASP A 239 22.23 1.77 11.58
CA ASP A 239 22.95 0.89 10.67
C ASP A 239 22.35 0.81 9.27
N ILE A 240 21.05 0.57 9.17
CA ILE A 240 20.40 0.29 7.88
C ILE A 240 19.34 1.33 7.45
N GLY A 241 18.94 2.27 8.31
CA GLY A 241 17.85 3.21 7.99
C GLY A 241 18.08 3.96 6.68
N ALA A 242 19.32 4.37 6.41
CA ALA A 242 19.71 4.97 5.13
C ALA A 242 19.74 3.98 3.95
N LYS A 243 19.53 2.69 4.18
CA LYS A 243 19.53 1.65 3.14
C LYS A 243 18.10 1.16 2.82
N VAL A 244 17.16 1.24 3.77
CA VAL A 244 15.80 0.72 3.62
C VAL A 244 15.01 1.59 2.64
N GLU A 245 14.40 0.96 1.65
CA GLU A 245 13.57 1.61 0.62
C GLU A 245 12.10 1.21 0.74
N ILE A 246 11.84 0.02 1.26
CA ILE A 246 10.51 -0.47 1.65
C ILE A 246 10.62 -1.05 3.06
N LEU A 247 9.73 -0.65 3.96
CA LEU A 247 9.60 -1.25 5.28
C LEU A 247 8.27 -2.00 5.37
N ILE A 248 8.30 -3.28 5.74
CA ILE A 248 7.11 -4.12 5.94
C ILE A 248 7.05 -4.47 7.43
N ASN A 249 6.13 -3.82 8.13
CA ASN A 249 5.87 -4.09 9.54
C ASN A 249 4.93 -5.29 9.67
N THR A 250 5.48 -6.39 10.18
CA THR A 250 4.78 -7.65 10.44
C THR A 250 4.63 -7.92 11.94
N ALA A 251 4.91 -6.92 12.79
CA ALA A 251 4.78 -7.03 14.23
C ALA A 251 3.34 -7.35 14.62
N ASP A 252 3.16 -8.44 15.33
CA ASP A 252 1.88 -8.88 15.85
C ASP A 252 2.06 -9.58 17.19
N HIS A 253 1.07 -9.45 18.08
CA HIS A 253 1.04 -10.12 19.37
C HIS A 253 -0.34 -10.71 19.63
N VAL A 254 -0.48 -11.99 19.29
CA VAL A 254 -1.75 -12.71 19.43
C VAL A 254 -1.75 -13.47 20.74
N ARG A 255 -2.60 -13.05 21.67
CA ARG A 255 -2.89 -13.75 22.92
C ARG A 255 -4.40 -13.70 23.16
N PRO A 256 -5.10 -14.85 23.19
CA PRO A 256 -6.51 -14.87 23.53
C PRO A 256 -6.73 -14.40 24.98
N ALA A 257 -7.69 -13.51 25.17
CA ALA A 257 -8.14 -13.08 26.48
C ALA A 257 -9.56 -12.53 26.38
N HIS A 258 -10.40 -12.89 27.32
CA HIS A 258 -11.71 -12.27 27.49
C HIS A 258 -11.61 -11.02 28.38
N LEU A 259 -12.46 -10.05 28.14
CA LEU A 259 -12.41 -8.76 28.84
C LEU A 259 -12.47 -8.88 30.37
N PHE A 260 -13.18 -9.88 30.85
CA PHE A 260 -13.35 -10.12 32.30
C PHE A 260 -12.36 -11.13 32.90
N ASP A 261 -11.42 -11.63 32.11
CA ASP A 261 -10.42 -12.56 32.61
C ASP A 261 -9.44 -11.86 33.56
N VAL A 262 -9.07 -12.57 34.63
CA VAL A 262 -8.01 -12.09 35.52
C VAL A 262 -6.68 -12.09 34.75
N GLY A 263 -6.04 -10.93 34.67
CA GLY A 263 -4.80 -10.77 33.92
C GLY A 263 -4.96 -10.26 32.49
N ALA A 264 -6.18 -10.11 31.98
CA ALA A 264 -6.43 -9.56 30.63
C ALA A 264 -5.73 -8.20 30.41
N ALA A 265 -5.66 -7.36 31.45
CA ALA A 265 -4.97 -6.05 31.38
C ALA A 265 -3.44 -6.21 31.18
N ASN A 266 -2.81 -7.28 31.65
CA ASN A 266 -1.40 -7.53 31.40
C ASN A 266 -1.17 -7.98 29.96
N ILE A 267 -2.03 -8.88 29.45
CA ILE A 267 -2.00 -9.29 28.03
C ILE A 267 -2.21 -8.07 27.12
N ALA A 268 -3.14 -7.19 27.49
CA ALA A 268 -3.36 -5.96 26.73
C ALA A 268 -2.13 -5.04 26.73
N ARG A 269 -1.42 -4.93 27.86
CA ARG A 269 -0.20 -4.12 27.94
C ARG A 269 0.92 -4.70 27.08
N GLU A 270 1.11 -6.02 27.07
CA GLU A 270 2.09 -6.70 26.22
C GLU A 270 1.76 -6.50 24.73
N ALA A 271 0.49 -6.68 24.34
CA ALA A 271 0.04 -6.45 22.97
C ALA A 271 0.25 -4.99 22.55
N MET A 272 -0.09 -4.03 23.42
CA MET A 272 0.12 -2.61 23.15
C MET A 272 1.61 -2.27 23.03
N ASP A 273 2.46 -2.82 23.87
CA ASP A 273 3.90 -2.53 23.84
C ASP A 273 4.56 -3.11 22.59
N HIS A 274 4.26 -4.36 22.24
CA HIS A 274 4.84 -5.01 21.08
C HIS A 274 4.30 -4.43 19.75
N THR A 275 3.00 -4.31 19.62
CA THR A 275 2.36 -3.97 18.34
C THR A 275 2.25 -2.45 18.15
N VAL A 276 1.65 -1.74 19.12
CA VAL A 276 1.37 -0.31 18.99
C VAL A 276 2.62 0.53 19.25
N MET A 277 3.28 0.31 20.40
CA MET A 277 4.51 1.03 20.72
C MET A 277 5.66 0.59 19.84
N GLY A 278 5.69 -0.67 19.38
CA GLY A 278 6.62 -1.17 18.37
C GLY A 278 6.50 -0.37 17.07
N LEU A 279 5.29 -0.19 16.54
CA LEU A 279 5.06 0.66 15.35
C LEU A 279 5.49 2.11 15.61
N MET A 280 5.20 2.67 16.79
CA MET A 280 5.61 4.04 17.14
C MET A 280 7.14 4.18 17.16
N ARG A 281 7.87 3.24 17.78
CA ARG A 281 9.35 3.23 17.82
C ARG A 281 9.94 3.12 16.42
N LEU A 282 9.39 2.23 15.58
CA LEU A 282 9.78 2.13 14.16
C LEU A 282 9.55 3.46 13.42
N ALA A 283 8.39 4.08 13.59
CA ALA A 283 8.05 5.33 12.94
C ALA A 283 9.01 6.47 13.37
N GLN A 284 9.35 6.55 14.65
CA GLN A 284 10.29 7.54 15.17
C GLN A 284 11.71 7.35 14.64
N ALA A 285 12.19 6.10 14.54
CA ALA A 285 13.55 5.81 14.14
C ALA A 285 13.74 5.81 12.62
N PHE A 286 12.85 5.15 11.86
CA PHE A 286 12.99 5.00 10.41
C PHE A 286 12.26 6.10 9.62
N GLY A 287 11.15 6.64 10.12
CA GLY A 287 10.31 7.60 9.40
C GLY A 287 11.07 8.83 8.89
N PRO A 288 11.79 9.58 9.75
CA PRO A 288 12.56 10.75 9.33
C PRO A 288 13.64 10.41 8.30
N VAL A 289 14.32 9.28 8.47
CA VAL A 289 15.39 8.84 7.55
C VAL A 289 14.82 8.45 6.20
N MET A 290 13.75 7.66 6.17
CA MET A 290 13.06 7.30 4.93
C MET A 290 12.52 8.54 4.21
N ARG A 291 11.85 9.45 4.95
CA ARG A 291 11.32 10.69 4.39
C ARG A 291 12.41 11.55 3.74
N SER A 292 13.57 11.68 4.38
CA SER A 292 14.69 12.43 3.82
C SER A 292 15.25 11.83 2.53
N ARG A 293 15.03 10.53 2.32
CA ARG A 293 15.49 9.78 1.14
C ARG A 293 14.44 9.68 0.02
N GLY A 294 13.25 10.19 0.22
CA GLY A 294 12.21 10.19 -0.83
C GLY A 294 12.66 10.88 -2.13
N ALA A 295 13.60 11.82 -2.05
CA ALA A 295 14.18 12.53 -3.21
C ALA A 295 15.36 11.81 -3.89
N ASP A 296 15.73 10.61 -3.46
CA ASP A 296 16.89 9.89 -4.02
C ASP A 296 16.58 9.19 -5.36
N GLY A 297 15.51 9.59 -6.05
CA GLY A 297 15.08 9.03 -7.32
C GLY A 297 14.81 7.52 -7.21
N ALA A 298 15.33 6.75 -8.16
CA ALA A 298 15.13 5.30 -8.18
C ALA A 298 15.72 4.55 -6.97
N ALA A 299 16.62 5.16 -6.19
CA ALA A 299 17.17 4.62 -4.94
C ALA A 299 16.49 5.19 -3.69
N GLY A 300 15.44 5.98 -3.84
CA GLY A 300 14.68 6.59 -2.76
C GLY A 300 13.82 5.58 -1.99
N ALA A 301 13.44 5.96 -0.75
CA ALA A 301 12.40 5.24 -0.02
C ALA A 301 11.04 5.49 -0.68
N VAL A 302 10.22 4.44 -0.79
CA VAL A 302 8.97 4.51 -1.56
C VAL A 302 7.74 4.00 -0.82
N ALA A 303 7.88 3.06 0.12
CA ALA A 303 6.73 2.51 0.81
C ALA A 303 7.01 2.09 2.25
N TRP A 304 5.95 2.14 3.04
CA TRP A 304 5.82 1.56 4.36
C TRP A 304 4.54 0.72 4.39
N VAL A 305 4.66 -0.57 4.66
CA VAL A 305 3.53 -1.50 4.75
C VAL A 305 3.29 -1.84 6.21
N ASN A 306 2.05 -1.73 6.68
CA ASN A 306 1.60 -2.28 7.95
C ASN A 306 0.66 -3.46 7.69
N VAL A 307 0.99 -4.63 8.23
CA VAL A 307 0.07 -5.76 8.25
C VAL A 307 -0.84 -5.60 9.46
N LEU A 308 -2.13 -5.48 9.21
CA LEU A 308 -3.14 -5.22 10.24
C LEU A 308 -4.22 -6.30 10.21
N SER A 309 -4.77 -6.61 11.38
CA SER A 309 -6.00 -7.40 11.43
C SER A 309 -7.19 -6.55 10.97
N VAL A 310 -8.07 -7.12 10.16
CA VAL A 310 -9.34 -6.47 9.80
C VAL A 310 -10.22 -6.19 11.04
N HIS A 311 -10.01 -6.94 12.11
CA HIS A 311 -10.68 -6.71 13.39
C HIS A 311 -10.22 -5.42 14.10
N GLY A 312 -9.23 -4.71 13.56
CA GLY A 312 -8.97 -3.31 13.91
C GLY A 312 -10.05 -2.33 13.38
N LEU A 313 -10.87 -2.74 12.41
CA LEU A 313 -12.00 -1.97 11.89
C LEU A 313 -13.31 -2.30 12.64
N SER A 314 -13.50 -3.56 13.03
CA SER A 314 -14.65 -4.02 13.81
C SER A 314 -14.18 -5.10 14.77
N ASN A 315 -14.36 -4.88 16.07
CA ASN A 315 -13.83 -5.74 17.14
C ASN A 315 -14.37 -7.17 17.02
N ALA A 316 -13.47 -8.16 17.14
CA ALA A 316 -13.84 -9.57 17.36
C ALA A 316 -13.69 -9.88 18.85
N PRO A 317 -14.79 -10.16 19.59
CA PRO A 317 -14.76 -10.35 21.03
C PRO A 317 -13.80 -11.44 21.51
N GLN A 318 -13.64 -12.51 20.74
CA GLN A 318 -12.71 -13.62 21.03
C GLN A 318 -11.24 -13.20 20.98
N SER A 319 -10.93 -12.10 20.28
CA SER A 319 -9.60 -11.51 20.12
C SER A 319 -9.63 -10.01 20.47
N GLY A 320 -10.39 -9.62 21.48
CA GLY A 320 -10.68 -8.22 21.78
C GLY A 320 -9.45 -7.36 22.02
N VAL A 321 -8.44 -7.87 22.73
CA VAL A 321 -7.15 -7.18 22.95
C VAL A 321 -6.40 -6.96 21.63
N HIS A 322 -6.31 -7.99 20.83
CA HIS A 322 -5.68 -7.95 19.50
C HIS A 322 -6.39 -6.94 18.59
N SER A 323 -7.73 -6.98 18.55
CA SER A 323 -8.54 -6.02 17.79
C SER A 323 -8.28 -4.57 18.23
N ALA A 324 -8.23 -4.31 19.55
CA ALA A 324 -7.96 -2.97 20.09
C ALA A 324 -6.55 -2.48 19.73
N ALA A 325 -5.53 -3.35 19.76
CA ALA A 325 -4.17 -3.01 19.38
C ALA A 325 -4.11 -2.65 17.88
N HIS A 326 -4.76 -3.44 17.01
CA HIS A 326 -4.78 -3.15 15.58
C HIS A 326 -5.61 -1.91 15.21
N ALA A 327 -6.65 -1.58 15.96
CA ALA A 327 -7.36 -0.30 15.82
C ALA A 327 -6.46 0.89 16.16
N ALA A 328 -5.65 0.78 17.21
CA ALA A 328 -4.65 1.79 17.54
C ALA A 328 -3.56 1.89 16.47
N CYS A 329 -3.08 0.77 15.93
CA CYS A 329 -2.11 0.75 14.83
C CYS A 329 -2.69 1.38 13.55
N LEU A 330 -3.95 1.19 13.24
CA LEU A 330 -4.61 1.87 12.13
C LEU A 330 -4.59 3.39 12.31
N SER A 331 -4.92 3.89 13.49
CA SER A 331 -4.85 5.32 13.80
C SER A 331 -3.43 5.86 13.65
N LEU A 332 -2.42 5.14 14.15
CA LEU A 332 -1.01 5.49 13.96
C LEU A 332 -0.58 5.45 12.49
N SER A 333 -1.07 4.48 11.72
CA SER A 333 -0.79 4.38 10.28
C SER A 333 -1.34 5.59 9.51
N GLN A 334 -2.53 6.08 9.86
CA GLN A 334 -3.11 7.30 9.29
C GLN A 334 -2.25 8.53 9.61
N TRP A 335 -1.74 8.65 10.83
CA TRP A 335 -0.80 9.71 11.19
C TRP A 335 0.52 9.56 10.42
N LEU A 336 1.10 8.37 10.39
CA LEU A 336 2.33 8.07 9.65
C LEU A 336 2.20 8.42 8.15
N ARG A 337 1.04 8.15 7.53
CA ARG A 337 0.75 8.53 6.14
C ARG A 337 0.87 10.05 5.93
N THR A 338 0.40 10.83 6.89
CA THR A 338 0.52 12.31 6.84
C THR A 338 1.98 12.75 6.97
N GLU A 339 2.76 12.13 7.87
CA GLU A 339 4.16 12.47 8.10
C GLU A 339 5.09 12.05 6.95
N LEU A 340 4.79 10.94 6.28
CA LEU A 340 5.62 10.41 5.19
C LEU A 340 5.24 10.95 3.81
N ARG A 341 4.03 11.50 3.64
CA ARG A 341 3.58 12.09 2.38
C ARG A 341 4.53 13.14 1.80
N PRO A 342 5.11 14.09 2.57
CA PRO A 342 6.07 15.04 2.02
C PRO A 342 7.34 14.39 1.43
N GLY A 343 7.64 13.15 1.80
CA GLY A 343 8.71 12.34 1.20
C GLY A 343 8.26 11.54 -0.03
N GLY A 344 7.01 11.63 -0.44
CA GLY A 344 6.44 10.82 -1.52
C GLY A 344 6.38 9.32 -1.18
N ILE A 345 6.37 8.96 0.11
CA ILE A 345 6.36 7.58 0.59
C ILE A 345 4.92 7.14 0.80
N ARG A 346 4.55 6.04 0.18
CA ARG A 346 3.23 5.43 0.31
C ARG A 346 3.14 4.62 1.62
N VAL A 347 2.10 4.85 2.40
CA VAL A 347 1.78 4.01 3.57
C VAL A 347 0.63 3.09 3.23
N ILE A 348 0.90 1.80 3.24
CA ILE A 348 -0.01 0.73 2.84
C ILE A 348 -0.48 -0.02 4.08
N ASN A 349 -1.78 -0.25 4.20
CA ASN A 349 -2.36 -1.12 5.21
C ASN A 349 -2.86 -2.40 4.54
N ALA A 350 -2.32 -3.54 4.93
CA ALA A 350 -2.80 -4.84 4.50
C ALA A 350 -3.68 -5.44 5.62
N PHE A 351 -4.99 -5.34 5.46
CA PHE A 351 -5.98 -5.88 6.39
C PHE A 351 -6.22 -7.34 6.09
N ALA A 352 -5.88 -8.21 7.03
CA ALA A 352 -6.13 -9.64 6.93
C ALA A 352 -7.25 -10.08 7.87
N GLY A 353 -8.04 -11.04 7.43
CA GLY A 353 -8.87 -11.87 8.31
C GLY A 353 -8.00 -12.77 9.21
N PRO A 354 -8.61 -13.66 10.01
CA PRO A 354 -7.86 -14.61 10.82
C PRO A 354 -6.86 -15.40 9.97
N LEU A 355 -5.61 -15.44 10.38
CA LEU A 355 -4.57 -16.19 9.67
C LEU A 355 -4.69 -17.69 9.97
N ASP A 356 -4.36 -18.55 9.01
CA ASP A 356 -4.27 -19.98 9.21
C ASP A 356 -2.94 -20.33 9.90
N THR A 357 -2.92 -20.07 11.22
CA THR A 357 -1.79 -20.30 12.12
C THR A 357 -2.26 -20.92 13.43
N GLU A 358 -1.33 -21.39 14.26
CA GLU A 358 -1.65 -22.01 15.55
C GLU A 358 -2.50 -21.13 16.48
N TRP A 359 -2.29 -19.81 16.46
CA TRP A 359 -3.01 -18.86 17.32
C TRP A 359 -4.49 -18.70 16.97
N PHE A 360 -4.89 -19.04 15.75
CA PHE A 360 -6.28 -18.94 15.27
C PHE A 360 -6.90 -20.31 15.02
N GLN A 361 -6.34 -21.42 15.57
CA GLN A 361 -6.89 -22.77 15.35
C GLN A 361 -8.33 -22.92 15.79
N THR A 362 -8.73 -22.25 16.88
CA THR A 362 -10.10 -22.27 17.41
C THR A 362 -11.09 -21.43 16.62
N VAL A 363 -10.60 -20.54 15.77
CA VAL A 363 -11.46 -19.71 14.91
C VAL A 363 -11.92 -20.56 13.72
N PRO A 364 -13.23 -20.61 13.42
CA PRO A 364 -13.72 -21.36 12.27
C PRO A 364 -13.26 -20.72 10.94
N PRO A 365 -13.18 -21.52 9.85
CA PRO A 365 -12.93 -20.95 8.52
C PRO A 365 -14.07 -20.01 8.09
N PRO A 366 -13.81 -19.05 7.16
CA PRO A 366 -12.60 -18.96 6.33
C PRO A 366 -11.41 -18.31 7.03
N LYS A 367 -10.19 -18.80 6.74
CA LYS A 367 -8.93 -18.26 7.22
C LYS A 367 -8.03 -17.86 6.06
N VAL A 368 -7.11 -16.96 6.32
CA VAL A 368 -6.12 -16.50 5.33
C VAL A 368 -4.82 -17.27 5.47
N VAL A 369 -4.40 -17.93 4.41
CA VAL A 369 -3.08 -18.59 4.37
C VAL A 369 -2.00 -17.49 4.30
N PRO A 370 -0.93 -17.57 5.12
CA PRO A 370 0.16 -16.56 5.13
C PRO A 370 0.71 -16.23 3.75
N ARG A 371 0.80 -17.20 2.85
CA ARG A 371 1.23 -17.02 1.46
C ARG A 371 0.30 -16.09 0.69
N ALA A 372 -1.01 -16.24 0.81
CA ALA A 372 -1.97 -15.39 0.11
C ALA A 372 -1.88 -13.93 0.57
N LEU A 373 -1.62 -13.70 1.87
CA LEU A 373 -1.39 -12.35 2.39
C LEU A 373 -0.08 -11.76 1.86
N ALA A 374 0.99 -12.54 1.80
CA ALA A 374 2.27 -12.09 1.25
C ALA A 374 2.16 -11.73 -0.24
N ASP A 375 1.48 -12.55 -1.04
CA ASP A 375 1.24 -12.28 -2.46
C ASP A 375 0.38 -11.01 -2.63
N ALA A 376 -0.67 -10.80 -1.81
CA ALA A 376 -1.49 -9.59 -1.86
C ALA A 376 -0.72 -8.32 -1.46
N VAL A 377 0.19 -8.39 -0.49
CA VAL A 377 1.09 -7.27 -0.15
C VAL A 377 1.98 -6.93 -1.33
N LEU A 378 2.54 -7.94 -2.01
CA LEU A 378 3.37 -7.72 -3.19
C LEU A 378 2.58 -7.08 -4.34
N ASP A 379 1.38 -7.58 -4.60
CA ASP A 379 0.48 -7.02 -5.63
C ASP A 379 0.11 -5.57 -5.29
N GLY A 380 -0.17 -5.29 -4.01
CA GLY A 380 -0.44 -3.93 -3.55
C GLY A 380 0.72 -2.96 -3.77
N LEU A 381 1.96 -3.39 -3.53
CA LEU A 381 3.16 -2.63 -3.83
C LEU A 381 3.29 -2.36 -5.35
N LYS A 382 3.10 -3.39 -6.17
CA LYS A 382 3.17 -3.32 -7.65
C LYS A 382 2.04 -2.53 -8.29
N CYS A 383 0.87 -2.50 -7.64
CA CYS A 383 -0.29 -1.75 -8.11
C CYS A 383 -0.44 -0.38 -7.45
N GLY A 384 0.42 -0.02 -6.49
CA GLY A 384 0.38 1.28 -5.82
C GLY A 384 -0.83 1.49 -4.93
N LEU A 385 -1.36 0.44 -4.30
CA LEU A 385 -2.51 0.51 -3.39
C LEU A 385 -2.12 1.14 -2.05
N GLU A 386 -3.10 1.65 -1.31
CA GLU A 386 -2.92 2.09 0.08
C GLU A 386 -3.65 1.21 1.09
N ASP A 387 -4.79 0.62 0.71
CA ASP A 387 -5.54 -0.29 1.57
C ASP A 387 -5.86 -1.59 0.81
N ILE A 388 -5.46 -2.72 1.39
CA ILE A 388 -5.56 -4.05 0.80
C ILE A 388 -6.37 -4.92 1.76
N TYR A 389 -7.43 -5.57 1.27
CA TYR A 389 -8.27 -6.45 2.07
C TYR A 389 -8.08 -7.90 1.62
N VAL A 390 -7.59 -8.76 2.52
CA VAL A 390 -7.19 -10.14 2.20
C VAL A 390 -8.05 -11.16 2.90
N GLY A 391 -8.62 -12.06 2.12
CA GLY A 391 -9.55 -13.10 2.58
C GLY A 391 -10.99 -12.62 2.67
N ASP A 392 -11.90 -13.58 2.73
CA ASP A 392 -13.34 -13.31 2.63
C ASP A 392 -13.87 -12.50 3.82
N VAL A 393 -13.36 -12.75 5.03
CA VAL A 393 -13.74 -11.99 6.23
C VAL A 393 -13.36 -10.50 6.09
N ALA A 394 -12.16 -10.21 5.58
CA ALA A 394 -11.72 -8.83 5.43
C ALA A 394 -12.52 -8.09 4.36
N LYS A 395 -12.80 -8.74 3.25
CA LYS A 395 -13.60 -8.17 2.15
C LYS A 395 -15.07 -7.97 2.55
N ASP A 396 -15.64 -8.89 3.32
CA ASP A 396 -17.01 -8.78 3.83
C ASP A 396 -17.14 -7.61 4.82
N ILE A 397 -16.21 -7.49 5.76
CA ILE A 397 -16.20 -6.37 6.71
C ILE A 397 -16.04 -5.04 5.97
N GLU A 398 -15.09 -4.94 5.02
CA GLU A 398 -14.90 -3.73 4.22
C GLU A 398 -16.18 -3.34 3.48
N ALA A 399 -16.81 -4.28 2.81
CA ALA A 399 -18.03 -4.02 2.01
C ALA A 399 -19.21 -3.53 2.86
N ARG A 400 -19.38 -4.05 4.09
CA ARG A 400 -20.55 -3.78 4.94
C ARG A 400 -20.33 -2.68 5.97
N LEU A 401 -19.07 -2.37 6.34
CA LEU A 401 -18.75 -1.46 7.42
C LEU A 401 -19.30 -0.05 7.19
N PHE A 402 -19.29 0.43 5.94
CA PHE A 402 -19.78 1.76 5.59
C PHE A 402 -21.30 1.84 5.53
N ASP A 403 -21.96 0.75 5.16
CA ASP A 403 -23.42 0.71 5.05
C ASP A 403 -24.09 0.54 6.40
N ASN A 404 -23.62 -0.39 7.23
CA ASN A 404 -24.20 -0.70 8.53
C ASN A 404 -23.17 -1.17 9.55
N PRO A 405 -22.36 -0.26 10.15
CA PRO A 405 -21.33 -0.63 11.12
C PRO A 405 -21.90 -1.33 12.35
N LYS A 406 -23.17 -1.04 12.74
CA LYS A 406 -23.82 -1.68 13.88
C LYS A 406 -24.21 -3.12 13.63
N ALA A 407 -24.53 -3.49 12.39
CA ALA A 407 -24.77 -4.89 12.05
C ALA A 407 -23.45 -5.68 12.14
N VAL A 408 -22.37 -5.15 11.57
CA VAL A 408 -21.04 -5.78 11.62
C VAL A 408 -20.56 -5.99 13.06
N GLU A 409 -20.71 -4.96 13.93
CA GLU A 409 -20.36 -5.06 15.35
C GLU A 409 -21.15 -6.18 16.08
N ARG A 410 -22.44 -6.28 15.84
CA ARG A 410 -23.31 -7.25 16.53
C ARG A 410 -23.11 -8.70 16.05
N GLU A 411 -22.87 -8.87 14.77
CA GLU A 411 -22.61 -10.20 14.18
C GLU A 411 -21.27 -10.77 14.65
N ALA A 412 -20.25 -9.93 14.80
CA ALA A 412 -18.95 -10.34 15.34
C ALA A 412 -19.03 -10.82 16.80
N GLY A 413 -20.09 -10.46 17.53
CA GLY A 413 -20.32 -10.85 18.92
C GLY A 413 -21.16 -12.13 19.09
N GLN A 414 -21.65 -12.72 18.02
CA GLN A 414 -22.43 -13.97 18.01
C GLN A 414 -21.52 -15.18 17.73
#